data_dd7c193aa31d44e4faa4e6e64856d621
#
_entry.id   dd7c193aa31d44e4faa4e6e64856d621
#
_cell.length_a   1.000
_cell.length_b   1.000
_cell.length_c   1.000
_cell.angle_alpha   90.00
_cell.angle_beta   90.00
_cell.angle_gamma   90.00
#
_symmetry.space_group_name_H-M   'P 1'
#
loop_
_entity.id
_entity.type
_entity.pdbx_description
1 polymer ?
#
loop_
_entity_poly.entity_id
_entity_poly.type
_entity_poly.pdbx_seq_one_letter_code
_entity_poly.pdbx_strand_id
1 'polypeptide(L)'
;KQLSGGELQRVAVAEALGKKADIILLDEPSAYLDTEQRLNISKIIRNVADTTGKAILVVDHDLVFLDYVANRLIVFEGEPAIEGKQIGPVKMEEGMNLLLKEVEITLRRDEQTGRPRINKLDSVMDRKQKDADKYYYS
;
A
#
# COMPACT_ATOMS: atom_id res chain seq x y z
N LYS A 1 -30.47 1.70 -12.44
CA LYS A 1 -29.51 2.67 -11.89
C LYS A 1 -28.12 2.20 -12.28
N GLN A 2 -27.31 3.05 -12.90
CA GLN A 2 -25.89 2.76 -13.11
C GLN A 2 -25.14 3.05 -11.82
N LEU A 3 -24.22 2.15 -11.46
CA LEU A 3 -23.32 2.33 -10.32
C LEU A 3 -22.24 3.36 -10.70
N SER A 4 -21.79 4.13 -9.73
CA SER A 4 -20.61 4.99 -9.86
C SER A 4 -19.33 4.12 -9.94
N GLY A 5 -18.21 4.70 -10.40
CA GLY A 5 -16.93 3.99 -10.46
C GLY A 5 -16.50 3.40 -9.11
N GLY A 6 -16.63 4.16 -8.03
CA GLY A 6 -16.31 3.68 -6.68
C GLY A 6 -17.25 2.58 -6.17
N GLU A 7 -18.54 2.60 -6.56
CA GLU A 7 -19.47 1.52 -6.22
C GLU A 7 -19.13 0.24 -6.98
N LEU A 8 -18.81 0.34 -8.27
CA LEU A 8 -18.36 -0.78 -9.09
C LEU A 8 -17.06 -1.39 -8.53
N GLN A 9 -16.11 -0.55 -8.15
CA GLN A 9 -14.85 -0.99 -7.56
C GLN A 9 -15.07 -1.79 -6.27
N ARG A 10 -15.92 -1.30 -5.38
CA ARG A 10 -16.25 -2.02 -4.13
C ARG A 10 -16.94 -3.36 -4.40
N VAL A 11 -17.82 -3.43 -5.38
CA VAL A 11 -18.46 -4.67 -5.80
C VAL A 11 -17.43 -5.65 -6.34
N ALA A 12 -16.51 -5.21 -7.21
CA ALA A 12 -15.44 -6.06 -7.76
C ALA A 12 -14.53 -6.63 -6.67
N VAL A 13 -14.12 -5.79 -5.71
CA VAL A 13 -13.32 -6.25 -4.56
C VAL A 13 -14.10 -7.25 -3.71
N ALA A 14 -15.37 -6.99 -3.41
CA ALA A 14 -16.21 -7.91 -2.63
C ALA A 14 -16.38 -9.26 -3.34
N GLU A 15 -16.59 -9.25 -4.66
CA GLU A 15 -16.68 -10.46 -5.48
C GLU A 15 -15.39 -11.27 -5.43
N ALA A 16 -14.23 -10.59 -5.60
CA ALA A 16 -12.92 -11.24 -5.54
C ALA A 16 -12.67 -11.90 -4.17
N LEU A 17 -12.93 -11.17 -3.09
CA LEU A 17 -12.74 -11.67 -1.72
C LEU A 17 -13.67 -12.83 -1.38
N GLY A 18 -14.87 -12.90 -1.96
CA GLY A 18 -15.84 -13.97 -1.78
C GLY A 18 -15.53 -15.27 -2.51
N LYS A 19 -14.56 -15.27 -3.44
CA LYS A 19 -14.20 -16.49 -4.20
C LYS A 19 -13.59 -17.57 -3.32
N LYS A 20 -13.91 -18.82 -3.64
CA LYS A 20 -13.26 -20.01 -3.03
C LYS A 20 -11.90 -20.22 -3.70
N ALA A 21 -10.89 -19.50 -3.19
CA ALA A 21 -9.52 -19.58 -3.67
C ALA A 21 -8.56 -19.42 -2.50
N ASP A 22 -7.39 -20.03 -2.57
CA ASP A 22 -6.33 -19.90 -1.58
C ASP A 22 -5.51 -18.62 -1.77
N ILE A 23 -5.46 -18.13 -3.03
CA ILE A 23 -4.76 -16.91 -3.42
C ILE A 23 -5.73 -16.00 -4.15
N ILE A 24 -5.77 -14.73 -3.74
CA ILE A 24 -6.56 -13.66 -4.36
C ILE A 24 -5.60 -12.60 -4.88
N LEU A 25 -5.81 -12.17 -6.13
CA LEU A 25 -5.05 -11.10 -6.75
C LEU A 25 -5.96 -9.88 -6.91
N LEU A 26 -5.52 -8.74 -6.41
CA LEU A 26 -6.21 -7.45 -6.51
C LEU A 26 -5.29 -6.44 -7.19
N ASP A 27 -5.73 -5.92 -8.33
CA ASP A 27 -5.03 -4.90 -9.09
C ASP A 27 -5.73 -3.55 -8.91
N GLU A 28 -5.00 -2.57 -8.39
CA GLU A 28 -5.48 -1.23 -8.04
C GLU A 28 -6.84 -1.19 -7.29
N PRO A 29 -7.01 -1.95 -6.19
CA PRO A 29 -8.28 -1.98 -5.48
C PRO A 29 -8.67 -0.64 -4.84
N SER A 30 -7.74 0.31 -4.70
CA SER A 30 -7.98 1.66 -4.19
C SER A 30 -8.51 2.64 -5.26
N ALA A 31 -8.52 2.26 -6.54
CA ALA A 31 -8.95 3.13 -7.64
C ALA A 31 -10.40 3.59 -7.47
N TYR A 32 -10.66 4.85 -7.88
CA TYR A 32 -11.99 5.51 -7.80
C TYR A 32 -12.58 5.65 -6.39
N LEU A 33 -11.83 5.36 -5.33
CA LEU A 33 -12.26 5.46 -3.95
C LEU A 33 -11.75 6.76 -3.31
N ASP A 34 -12.59 7.38 -2.47
CA ASP A 34 -12.14 8.44 -1.59
C ASP A 34 -11.32 7.90 -0.40
N THR A 35 -10.73 8.79 0.39
CA THR A 35 -9.85 8.43 1.50
C THR A 35 -10.52 7.53 2.54
N GLU A 36 -11.80 7.78 2.85
CA GLU A 36 -12.53 6.97 3.83
C GLU A 36 -12.82 5.57 3.27
N GLN A 37 -13.24 5.50 2.02
CA GLN A 37 -13.51 4.23 1.33
C GLN A 37 -12.24 3.39 1.20
N ARG A 38 -11.09 4.00 0.86
CA ARG A 38 -9.78 3.31 0.82
C ARG A 38 -9.43 2.69 2.17
N LEU A 39 -9.59 3.45 3.26
CA LEU A 39 -9.34 2.94 4.61
C LEU A 39 -10.28 1.79 4.98
N ASN A 40 -11.54 1.87 4.60
CA ASN A 40 -12.50 0.79 4.86
C ASN A 40 -12.18 -0.47 4.06
N ILE A 41 -11.86 -0.34 2.77
CA ILE A 41 -11.48 -1.48 1.91
C ILE A 41 -10.18 -2.12 2.41
N SER A 42 -9.16 -1.34 2.80
CA SER A 42 -7.91 -1.90 3.34
C SER A 42 -8.15 -2.74 4.58
N LYS A 43 -9.02 -2.28 5.49
CA LYS A 43 -9.40 -3.05 6.69
C LYS A 43 -10.14 -4.34 6.35
N ILE A 44 -11.05 -4.30 5.36
CA ILE A 44 -11.79 -5.48 4.91
C ILE A 44 -10.85 -6.50 4.30
N ILE A 45 -9.96 -6.10 3.39
CA ILE A 45 -8.97 -6.99 2.76
C ILE A 45 -8.11 -7.65 3.83
N ARG A 46 -7.58 -6.87 4.76
CA ARG A 46 -6.75 -7.39 5.85
C ARG A 46 -7.51 -8.36 6.75
N ASN A 47 -8.72 -8.01 7.16
CA ASN A 47 -9.55 -8.88 7.98
C ASN A 47 -9.87 -10.21 7.28
N VAL A 48 -10.14 -10.20 5.97
CA VAL A 48 -10.37 -11.43 5.20
C VAL A 48 -9.11 -12.29 5.17
N ALA A 49 -7.92 -11.70 4.93
CA ALA A 49 -6.66 -12.43 4.97
C ALA A 49 -6.43 -13.08 6.34
N ASP A 50 -6.57 -12.30 7.42
CA ASP A 50 -6.32 -12.73 8.80
C ASP A 50 -7.31 -13.82 9.27
N THR A 51 -8.58 -13.72 8.89
CA THR A 51 -9.63 -14.64 9.36
C THR A 51 -9.77 -15.92 8.52
N THR A 52 -9.43 -15.85 7.24
CA THR A 52 -9.57 -17.01 6.33
C THR A 52 -8.26 -17.73 6.03
N GLY A 53 -7.12 -17.14 6.38
CA GLY A 53 -5.79 -17.65 6.04
C GLY A 53 -5.45 -17.58 4.55
N LYS A 54 -6.25 -16.89 3.74
CA LYS A 54 -5.99 -16.70 2.30
C LYS A 54 -4.79 -15.77 2.08
N ALA A 55 -3.97 -16.09 1.10
CA ALA A 55 -2.97 -15.18 0.61
C ALA A 55 -3.60 -14.15 -0.33
N ILE A 56 -3.46 -12.85 -0.01
CA ILE A 56 -3.98 -11.77 -0.86
C ILE A 56 -2.80 -10.95 -1.37
N LEU A 57 -2.60 -10.94 -2.68
CA LEU A 57 -1.61 -10.11 -3.35
C LEU A 57 -2.30 -8.87 -3.89
N VAL A 58 -1.82 -7.72 -3.47
CA VAL A 58 -2.35 -6.40 -3.87
C VAL A 58 -1.29 -5.65 -4.65
N VAL A 59 -1.63 -5.18 -5.84
CA VAL A 59 -0.85 -4.22 -6.61
C VAL A 59 -1.55 -2.88 -6.52
N ASP A 60 -0.87 -1.86 -6.02
CA ASP A 60 -1.43 -0.51 -5.90
C ASP A 60 -0.30 0.53 -5.89
N HIS A 61 -0.59 1.74 -6.30
CA HIS A 61 0.34 2.87 -6.29
C HIS A 61 0.09 3.86 -5.14
N ASP A 62 -0.98 3.68 -4.37
CA ASP A 62 -1.28 4.50 -3.18
C ASP A 62 -0.50 3.99 -1.97
N LEU A 63 0.59 4.68 -1.63
CA LEU A 63 1.47 4.33 -0.51
C LEU A 63 0.74 4.29 0.84
N VAL A 64 -0.25 5.16 1.03
CA VAL A 64 -1.06 5.20 2.26
C VAL A 64 -1.96 3.98 2.33
N PHE A 65 -2.58 3.60 1.22
CA PHE A 65 -3.38 2.39 1.13
C PHE A 65 -2.53 1.13 1.38
N LEU A 66 -1.35 1.05 0.76
CA LEU A 66 -0.41 -0.06 0.96
C LEU A 66 0.03 -0.18 2.43
N ASP A 67 0.27 0.95 3.10
CA ASP A 67 0.62 0.98 4.53
C ASP A 67 -0.47 0.37 5.43
N TYR A 68 -1.73 0.55 5.06
CA TYR A 68 -2.85 -0.02 5.81
C TYR A 68 -3.13 -1.49 5.47
N VAL A 69 -2.98 -1.90 4.22
CA VAL A 69 -3.41 -3.22 3.75
C VAL A 69 -2.34 -4.28 3.89
N ALA A 70 -1.07 -3.95 3.62
CA ALA A 70 0.01 -4.92 3.55
C ALA A 70 0.64 -5.22 4.91
N ASN A 71 1.17 -6.43 5.06
CA ASN A 71 2.07 -6.85 6.14
C ASN A 71 3.47 -7.18 5.61
N ARG A 72 3.59 -7.42 4.31
CA ARG A 72 4.84 -7.63 3.58
C ARG A 72 4.75 -6.93 2.23
N LEU A 73 5.90 -6.59 1.67
CA LEU A 73 6.02 -5.98 0.36
C LEU A 73 6.88 -6.82 -0.58
N ILE A 74 6.51 -6.77 -1.85
CA ILE A 74 7.36 -7.18 -2.96
C ILE A 74 7.67 -5.89 -3.73
N VAL A 75 8.94 -5.51 -3.81
CA VAL A 75 9.39 -4.31 -4.49
C VAL A 75 10.01 -4.71 -5.81
N PHE A 76 9.66 -4.00 -6.87
CA PHE A 76 10.26 -4.16 -8.19
C PHE A 76 11.12 -2.93 -8.48
N GLU A 77 12.39 -3.16 -8.78
CA GLU A 77 13.38 -2.15 -9.14
C GLU A 77 13.90 -2.44 -10.55
N GLY A 78 14.41 -1.44 -11.24
CA GLY A 78 15.08 -1.61 -12.53
C GLY A 78 14.78 -0.51 -13.53
N GLU A 79 15.36 -0.66 -14.71
CA GLU A 79 15.15 0.24 -15.84
C GLU A 79 14.02 -0.29 -16.73
N PRO A 80 12.96 0.51 -16.97
CA PRO A 80 11.84 0.09 -17.80
C PRO A 80 12.29 -0.45 -19.16
N ALA A 81 11.77 -1.61 -19.55
CA ALA A 81 12.07 -2.32 -20.79
C ALA A 81 13.52 -2.84 -20.96
N ILE A 82 14.37 -2.70 -19.95
CA ILE A 82 15.77 -3.16 -19.99
C ILE A 82 15.96 -4.32 -19.01
N GLU A 83 15.77 -4.05 -17.72
CA GLU A 83 15.89 -5.08 -16.69
C GLU A 83 14.96 -4.79 -15.52
N GLY A 84 14.52 -5.85 -14.86
CA GLY A 84 13.71 -5.77 -13.64
C GLY A 84 14.24 -6.74 -12.60
N LYS A 85 14.36 -6.28 -11.37
CA LYS A 85 14.73 -7.08 -10.22
C LYS A 85 13.59 -7.06 -9.20
N GLN A 86 13.23 -8.24 -8.70
CA GLN A 86 12.26 -8.38 -7.63
C GLN A 86 12.99 -8.53 -6.30
N ILE A 87 12.55 -7.80 -5.30
CA ILE A 87 12.99 -7.89 -3.91
C ILE A 87 11.79 -8.27 -3.04
N GLY A 88 11.93 -9.32 -2.27
CA GLY A 88 10.89 -9.74 -1.34
C GLY A 88 10.26 -11.11 -1.64
N PRO A 89 9.23 -11.46 -0.87
CA PRO A 89 8.51 -10.63 0.10
C PRO A 89 9.33 -10.27 1.35
N VAL A 90 9.50 -8.98 1.60
CA VAL A 90 10.20 -8.41 2.76
C VAL A 90 9.24 -7.83 3.79
N LYS A 91 9.73 -7.48 4.98
CA LYS A 91 8.93 -6.78 5.99
C LYS A 91 8.51 -5.40 5.47
N MET A 92 7.39 -4.90 6.00
CA MET A 92 6.81 -3.60 5.62
C MET A 92 7.82 -2.46 5.72
N GLU A 93 8.56 -2.36 6.83
CA GLU A 93 9.56 -1.33 7.05
C GLU A 93 10.69 -1.37 6.00
N GLU A 94 11.22 -2.55 5.71
CA GLU A 94 12.27 -2.75 4.73
C GLU A 94 11.81 -2.38 3.32
N GLY A 95 10.66 -2.93 2.89
CA GLY A 95 10.14 -2.68 1.55
C GLY A 95 9.72 -1.22 1.33
N MET A 96 9.10 -0.59 2.34
CA MET A 96 8.75 0.84 2.27
C MET A 96 9.97 1.74 2.23
N ASN A 97 11.03 1.44 2.99
CA ASN A 97 12.27 2.20 2.92
C ASN A 97 12.92 2.12 1.53
N LEU A 98 12.96 0.94 0.91
CA LEU A 98 13.46 0.77 -0.45
C LEU A 98 12.67 1.63 -1.44
N LEU A 99 11.36 1.47 -1.46
CA LEU A 99 10.47 2.20 -2.37
C LEU A 99 10.54 3.72 -2.17
N LEU A 100 10.46 4.19 -0.93
CA LEU A 100 10.46 5.61 -0.60
C LEU A 100 11.79 6.28 -0.89
N LYS A 101 12.90 5.53 -0.75
CA LYS A 101 14.24 6.00 -1.10
C LYS A 101 14.39 6.21 -2.60
N GLU A 102 13.88 5.30 -3.42
CA GLU A 102 13.92 5.41 -4.88
C GLU A 102 13.17 6.65 -5.39
N VAL A 103 12.01 6.96 -4.78
CA VAL A 103 11.20 8.13 -5.15
C VAL A 103 11.54 9.39 -4.36
N GLU A 104 12.57 9.35 -3.50
CA GLU A 104 13.06 10.47 -2.67
C GLU A 104 12.00 11.11 -1.76
N ILE A 105 11.01 10.33 -1.33
CA ILE A 105 9.90 10.76 -0.46
C ILE A 105 10.11 10.18 0.93
N THR A 106 9.80 10.96 1.97
CA THR A 106 9.77 10.45 3.35
C THR A 106 8.35 10.42 3.90
N LEU A 107 8.05 9.40 4.68
CA LEU A 107 6.74 9.15 5.24
C LEU A 107 6.81 9.03 6.77
N ARG A 108 5.89 9.67 7.47
CA ARG A 108 5.77 9.65 8.94
C ARG A 108 4.37 9.33 9.40
N ARG A 109 4.22 8.92 10.66
CA ARG A 109 2.91 8.89 11.32
C ARG A 109 2.60 10.23 11.97
N ASP A 110 1.38 10.67 11.82
CA ASP A 110 0.85 11.81 12.56
C ASP A 110 0.72 11.42 14.04
N GLU A 111 1.30 12.22 14.94
CA GLU A 111 1.37 11.94 16.38
C GLU A 111 -0.01 11.83 17.03
N GLN A 112 -1.00 12.57 16.54
CA GLN A 112 -2.35 12.60 17.12
C GLN A 112 -3.25 11.50 16.57
N THR A 113 -3.18 11.24 15.27
CA THR A 113 -4.10 10.34 14.58
C THR A 113 -3.50 8.97 14.24
N GLY A 114 -2.17 8.82 14.33
CA GLY A 114 -1.44 7.63 13.91
C GLY A 114 -1.50 7.38 12.39
N ARG A 115 -2.06 8.32 11.62
CA ARG A 115 -2.21 8.17 10.16
C ARG A 115 -0.88 8.42 9.45
N PRO A 116 -0.57 7.63 8.39
CA PRO A 116 0.60 7.89 7.57
C PRO A 116 0.44 9.22 6.84
N ARG A 117 1.52 10.00 6.80
CA ARG A 117 1.62 11.28 6.09
C ARG A 117 2.94 11.40 5.38
N ILE A 118 2.90 11.83 4.13
CA ILE A 118 4.09 12.22 3.37
C ILE A 118 4.60 13.54 3.93
N ASN A 119 5.89 13.62 4.21
CA ASN A 119 6.52 14.88 4.60
C ASN A 119 6.58 15.85 3.42
N LYS A 120 6.45 17.13 3.72
CA LYS A 120 6.72 18.15 2.70
C LYS A 120 8.20 18.09 2.34
N LEU A 121 8.50 18.09 1.06
CA LEU A 121 9.86 18.11 0.53
C LEU A 121 10.71 19.22 1.19
N ASP A 122 11.92 18.89 1.57
CA ASP A 122 12.88 19.77 2.25
C ASP A 122 12.42 20.33 3.61
N SER A 123 11.36 19.78 4.18
CA SER A 123 11.00 20.10 5.56
C SER A 123 12.05 19.58 6.56
N VAL A 124 12.03 20.10 7.79
CA VAL A 124 12.95 19.65 8.84
C VAL A 124 12.85 18.13 9.06
N MET A 125 11.63 17.58 9.05
CA MET A 125 11.40 16.15 9.22
C MET A 125 11.90 15.36 8.01
N ASP A 126 11.63 15.83 6.80
CA ASP A 126 12.09 15.19 5.56
C ASP A 126 13.63 15.07 5.54
N ARG A 127 14.33 16.17 5.78
CA ARG A 127 15.81 16.18 5.85
C ARG A 127 16.34 15.26 6.95
N LYS A 128 15.76 15.34 8.15
CA LYS A 128 16.17 14.49 9.27
C LYS A 128 16.02 12.99 8.98
N GLN A 129 14.95 12.59 8.31
CA GLN A 129 14.73 11.20 7.93
C GLN A 129 15.69 10.77 6.80
N LYS A 130 15.95 11.61 5.80
CA LYS A 130 16.93 11.35 4.74
C LYS A 130 18.36 11.24 5.28
N ASP A 131 18.76 12.15 6.17
CA ASP A 131 20.09 12.13 6.81
C ASP A 131 20.30 10.85 7.64
N ALA A 132 19.24 10.31 8.21
CA ALA A 132 19.28 9.06 8.98
C ALA A 132 19.10 7.79 8.12
N ASP A 133 18.94 7.93 6.80
CA ASP A 133 18.59 6.85 5.84
C ASP A 133 17.33 6.08 6.26
N LYS A 134 16.37 6.78 6.87
CA LYS A 134 15.08 6.25 7.35
C LYS A 134 13.91 6.98 6.68
N TYR A 135 13.56 6.54 5.48
CA TYR A 135 12.51 7.16 4.68
C TYR A 135 11.10 6.80 5.15
N TYR A 136 10.96 5.63 5.76
CA TYR A 136 9.73 5.18 6.39
C TYR A 136 9.84 5.32 7.89
N TYR A 137 8.81 5.87 8.54
CA TYR A 137 8.77 5.96 9.99
C TYR A 137 8.76 4.55 10.61
N SER A 138 9.37 4.43 11.72
CA SER A 138 9.33 3.25 12.58
C SER A 138 8.45 3.53 13.80
#